data_2bb5000477c3c0fca6a34b9e060e9f4d
#
_entry.id   2bb5000477c3c0fca6a34b9e060e9f4d
#
_cell.length_a   1.000
_cell.length_b   1.000
_cell.length_c   1.000
_cell.angle_alpha   90.00
_cell.angle_beta   90.00
_cell.angle_gamma   90.00
#
_symmetry.space_group_name_H-M   'P 1'
#
loop_
_entity.id
_entity.type
_entity.pdbx_description
1 polymer ?
#
loop_
_entity_poly.entity_id
_entity_poly.type
_entity_poly.pdbx_seq_one_letter_code
_entity_poly.pdbx_strand_id
1 'polypeptide(L)'
;MDFTQLNTDLLELIEKRNMLVQMDYNDDNYDDVEDALHDKEDDFVEDHGETLEDILGDVHEELNIDTDVLLPTAYIPKKFVEHVEDDSFEIDVNDGVLIESDEIPNKNTRLVLVPNPARVLFIVDGQLNKIAWSSESSLV
;
A
#
# COMPACT_ATOMS: atom_id res chain seq x y z
N MET A 1 -7.87 4.94 -17.96
CA MET A 1 -7.92 5.71 -16.70
C MET A 1 -6.52 6.21 -16.35
N ASP A 2 -6.43 7.45 -15.93
CA ASP A 2 -5.14 8.07 -15.55
C ASP A 2 -4.92 7.88 -14.04
N PHE A 3 -3.82 7.25 -13.68
CA PHE A 3 -3.47 6.99 -12.28
C PHE A 3 -2.39 7.94 -11.75
N THR A 4 -2.09 9.02 -12.48
CA THR A 4 -1.06 9.98 -12.08
C THR A 4 -1.39 10.60 -10.72
N GLN A 5 -2.62 11.05 -10.53
CA GLN A 5 -3.04 11.65 -9.26
C GLN A 5 -3.04 10.61 -8.12
N LEU A 6 -3.47 9.38 -8.40
CA LEU A 6 -3.41 8.31 -7.42
C LEU A 6 -1.98 8.08 -6.93
N ASN A 7 -1.03 7.99 -7.86
CA ASN A 7 0.36 7.79 -7.50
C ASN A 7 0.92 8.95 -6.68
N THR A 8 0.62 10.19 -7.08
CA THR A 8 1.06 11.39 -6.35
C THR A 8 0.52 11.41 -4.93
N ASP A 9 -0.77 11.17 -4.77
CA ASP A 9 -1.43 11.19 -3.46
C ASP A 9 -0.92 10.05 -2.57
N LEU A 10 -0.69 8.88 -3.15
CA LEU A 10 -0.14 7.73 -2.43
C LEU A 10 1.28 8.03 -1.94
N LEU A 11 2.10 8.62 -2.79
CA LEU A 11 3.47 8.98 -2.43
C LEU A 11 3.50 9.99 -1.29
N GLU A 12 2.65 11.04 -1.35
CA GLU A 12 2.56 12.04 -0.29
C GLU A 12 2.12 11.43 1.03
N LEU A 13 1.17 10.50 0.99
CA LEU A 13 0.69 9.80 2.18
C LEU A 13 1.82 8.98 2.82
N ILE A 14 2.57 8.26 2.00
CA ILE A 14 3.69 7.44 2.48
C ILE A 14 4.79 8.32 3.06
N GLU A 15 5.09 9.45 2.43
CA GLU A 15 6.09 10.39 2.96
C GLU A 15 5.72 10.88 4.35
N LYS A 16 4.44 11.18 4.58
CA LYS A 16 3.97 11.59 5.91
C LYS A 16 4.03 10.45 6.93
N ARG A 17 3.72 9.23 6.51
CA ARG A 17 3.86 8.06 7.39
C ARG A 17 5.32 7.82 7.77
N ASN A 18 6.24 7.93 6.81
CA ASN A 18 7.66 7.81 7.07
C ASN A 18 8.15 8.88 8.04
N MET A 19 7.67 10.12 7.87
CA MET A 19 8.03 11.22 8.76
C MET A 19 7.58 10.93 10.19
N LEU A 20 6.34 10.50 10.36
CA LEU A 20 5.77 10.22 11.68
C LEU A 20 6.52 9.09 12.40
N VAL A 21 6.89 8.04 11.65
CA VAL A 21 7.65 6.90 12.21
C VAL A 21 9.00 7.33 12.74
N GLN A 22 9.61 8.35 12.14
CA GLN A 22 10.92 8.86 12.54
C GLN A 22 10.85 9.88 13.69
N MET A 23 9.65 10.37 14.03
CA MET A 23 9.49 11.35 15.09
C MET A 23 9.36 10.68 16.45
N ASP A 24 9.89 11.39 17.47
CA ASP A 24 9.70 10.97 18.85
C ASP A 24 8.29 11.36 19.28
N TYR A 25 7.59 10.49 20.00
CA TYR A 25 6.25 10.75 20.53
C TYR A 25 6.20 12.04 21.36
N ASN A 26 7.33 12.44 21.97
CA ASN A 26 7.42 13.65 22.77
C ASN A 26 7.79 14.90 21.94
N ASP A 27 7.95 14.76 20.63
CA ASP A 27 8.21 15.90 19.74
C ASP A 27 7.02 16.86 19.78
N ASP A 28 7.29 18.17 19.88
CA ASP A 28 6.24 19.17 19.94
C ASP A 28 5.31 19.19 18.72
N ASN A 29 5.83 18.72 17.58
CA ASN A 29 5.09 18.68 16.31
C ASN A 29 4.43 17.33 16.04
N TYR A 30 4.61 16.34 16.92
CA TYR A 30 4.09 14.99 16.67
C TYR A 30 2.59 14.97 16.46
N ASP A 31 1.83 15.62 17.34
CA ASP A 31 0.38 15.66 17.26
C ASP A 31 -0.09 16.36 15.98
N ASP A 32 0.58 17.43 15.57
CA ASP A 32 0.24 18.18 14.37
C ASP A 32 0.47 17.32 13.11
N VAL A 33 1.58 16.59 13.07
CA VAL A 33 1.90 15.69 11.94
C VAL A 33 0.92 14.51 11.90
N GLU A 34 0.57 13.96 13.06
CA GLU A 34 -0.40 12.87 13.15
C GLU A 34 -1.78 13.32 12.66
N ASP A 35 -2.23 14.51 13.07
CA ASP A 35 -3.51 15.05 12.61
C ASP A 35 -3.49 15.29 11.09
N ALA A 36 -2.39 15.83 10.56
CA ALA A 36 -2.25 16.05 9.12
C ALA A 36 -2.25 14.73 8.35
N LEU A 37 -1.64 13.69 8.93
CA LEU A 37 -1.64 12.34 8.33
C LEU A 37 -3.07 11.79 8.26
N HIS A 38 -3.83 11.90 9.34
CA HIS A 38 -5.22 11.43 9.36
C HIS A 38 -6.07 12.15 8.33
N ASP A 39 -5.91 13.47 8.19
CA ASP A 39 -6.63 14.25 7.19
C ASP A 39 -6.29 13.78 5.77
N LYS A 40 -5.01 13.50 5.51
CA LYS A 40 -4.58 12.99 4.21
C LYS A 40 -5.13 11.58 3.94
N GLU A 41 -5.19 10.73 4.95
CA GLU A 41 -5.78 9.40 4.80
C GLU A 41 -7.26 9.49 4.46
N ASP A 42 -8.00 10.40 5.12
CA ASP A 42 -9.42 10.61 4.83
C ASP A 42 -9.61 11.14 3.41
N ASP A 43 -8.80 12.11 2.98
CA ASP A 43 -8.86 12.65 1.63
C ASP A 43 -8.52 11.58 0.59
N PHE A 44 -7.54 10.75 0.88
CA PHE A 44 -7.13 9.66 -0.02
C PHE A 44 -8.27 8.67 -0.22
N VAL A 45 -8.94 8.27 0.86
CA VAL A 45 -10.09 7.36 0.77
C VAL A 45 -11.24 8.02 0.01
N GLU A 46 -11.52 9.30 0.26
CA GLU A 46 -12.57 10.02 -0.45
C GLU A 46 -12.31 10.10 -1.95
N ASP A 47 -11.07 10.39 -2.33
CA ASP A 47 -10.70 10.59 -3.75
C ASP A 47 -10.47 9.29 -4.50
N HIS A 48 -9.95 8.26 -3.84
CA HIS A 48 -9.49 7.04 -4.52
C HIS A 48 -10.09 5.75 -3.97
N GLY A 49 -10.84 5.82 -2.88
CA GLY A 49 -11.35 4.64 -2.19
C GLY A 49 -12.16 3.71 -3.08
N GLU A 50 -13.12 4.26 -3.80
CA GLU A 50 -14.00 3.46 -4.68
C GLU A 50 -13.20 2.76 -5.78
N THR A 51 -12.29 3.48 -6.42
CA THR A 51 -11.43 2.92 -7.48
C THR A 51 -10.55 1.80 -6.93
N LEU A 52 -9.93 2.04 -5.77
CA LEU A 52 -9.03 1.06 -5.16
C LEU A 52 -9.79 -0.15 -4.62
N GLU A 53 -10.99 0.05 -4.09
CA GLU A 53 -11.82 -1.08 -3.64
C GLU A 53 -12.15 -2.01 -4.81
N ASP A 54 -12.44 -1.46 -5.99
CA ASP A 54 -12.68 -2.25 -7.19
C ASP A 54 -11.42 -3.01 -7.60
N ILE A 55 -10.26 -2.34 -7.60
CA ILE A 55 -8.98 -2.95 -7.94
C ILE A 55 -8.62 -4.07 -6.96
N LEU A 56 -8.75 -3.81 -5.67
CA LEU A 56 -8.45 -4.79 -4.64
C LEU A 56 -9.42 -5.97 -4.67
N GLY A 57 -10.69 -5.70 -4.98
CA GLY A 57 -11.68 -6.76 -5.18
C GLY A 57 -11.27 -7.71 -6.31
N ASP A 58 -10.82 -7.15 -7.43
CA ASP A 58 -10.33 -7.95 -8.55
C ASP A 58 -9.10 -8.77 -8.16
N VAL A 59 -8.18 -8.18 -7.40
CA VAL A 59 -6.97 -8.88 -6.92
C VAL A 59 -7.35 -10.05 -6.01
N HIS A 60 -8.26 -9.82 -5.08
CA HIS A 60 -8.74 -10.89 -4.19
C HIS A 60 -9.35 -12.03 -4.98
N GLU A 61 -10.14 -11.71 -5.99
CA GLU A 61 -10.77 -12.72 -6.84
C GLU A 61 -9.74 -13.51 -7.64
N GLU A 62 -8.79 -12.83 -8.27
CA GLU A 62 -7.75 -13.48 -9.09
C GLU A 62 -6.86 -14.42 -8.27
N LEU A 63 -6.57 -14.06 -7.02
CA LEU A 63 -5.68 -14.83 -6.15
C LEU A 63 -6.43 -15.84 -5.30
N ASN A 64 -7.74 -15.97 -5.48
CA ASN A 64 -8.60 -16.86 -4.69
C ASN A 64 -8.43 -16.59 -3.19
N ILE A 65 -8.54 -15.31 -2.82
CA ILE A 65 -8.40 -14.85 -1.44
C ILE A 65 -9.77 -14.89 -0.78
N ASP A 66 -9.86 -15.63 0.34
CA ASP A 66 -11.11 -15.79 1.08
C ASP A 66 -11.42 -14.65 2.04
N THR A 67 -10.41 -13.86 2.40
CA THR A 67 -10.60 -12.73 3.32
C THR A 67 -11.28 -11.56 2.62
N ASP A 68 -12.04 -10.78 3.39
CA ASP A 68 -12.74 -9.60 2.86
C ASP A 68 -11.76 -8.49 2.46
N VAL A 69 -12.16 -7.69 1.46
CA VAL A 69 -11.42 -6.49 1.07
C VAL A 69 -11.58 -5.45 2.18
N LEU A 70 -10.46 -4.91 2.64
CA LEU A 70 -10.43 -3.87 3.66
C LEU A 70 -10.34 -2.49 3.01
N LEU A 71 -10.33 -1.43 3.83
CA LEU A 71 -10.11 -0.08 3.33
C LEU A 71 -8.75 0.01 2.64
N PRO A 72 -8.64 0.79 1.54
CA PRO A 72 -7.39 0.89 0.78
C PRO A 72 -6.19 1.30 1.63
N THR A 73 -6.38 2.16 2.63
CA THR A 73 -5.30 2.61 3.51
C THR A 73 -4.69 1.48 4.34
N ALA A 74 -5.42 0.38 4.55
CA ALA A 74 -4.90 -0.77 5.27
C ALA A 74 -3.77 -1.48 4.50
N TYR A 75 -3.77 -1.35 3.18
CA TYR A 75 -2.77 -2.00 2.31
C TYR A 75 -1.49 -1.16 2.15
N ILE A 76 -1.51 0.10 2.58
CA ILE A 76 -0.36 1.01 2.45
C ILE A 76 0.65 0.70 3.55
N PRO A 77 1.96 0.55 3.22
CA PRO A 77 2.97 0.26 4.24
C PRO A 77 3.16 1.44 5.19
N LYS A 78 3.56 1.15 6.41
CA LYS A 78 3.88 2.18 7.40
C LYS A 78 5.20 2.86 7.09
N LYS A 79 6.10 2.14 6.44
CA LYS A 79 7.40 2.63 6.05
C LYS A 79 7.73 2.11 4.65
N PHE A 80 8.12 3.02 3.77
CA PHE A 80 8.50 2.68 2.41
C PHE A 80 9.76 3.45 2.05
N VAL A 81 10.82 2.72 1.71
CA VAL A 81 12.08 3.31 1.26
C VAL A 81 12.38 2.79 -0.13
N GLU A 82 12.48 3.70 -1.08
CA GLU A 82 12.78 3.36 -2.46
C GLU A 82 14.25 3.59 -2.76
N HIS A 83 14.89 2.61 -3.37
CA HIS A 83 16.28 2.68 -3.81
C HIS A 83 16.30 2.84 -5.32
N VAL A 84 16.33 4.09 -5.78
CA VAL A 84 16.26 4.42 -7.21
C VAL A 84 17.43 3.82 -7.97
N GLU A 85 18.62 3.77 -7.34
CA GLU A 85 19.84 3.24 -7.97
C GLU A 85 19.73 1.77 -8.34
N ASP A 86 19.08 0.99 -7.47
CA ASP A 86 18.93 -0.46 -7.65
C ASP A 86 17.58 -0.87 -8.21
N ASP A 87 16.68 0.10 -8.41
CA ASP A 87 15.29 -0.15 -8.78
C ASP A 87 14.61 -1.11 -7.79
N SER A 88 14.93 -0.95 -6.52
CA SER A 88 14.40 -1.76 -5.43
C SER A 88 13.73 -0.89 -4.39
N PHE A 89 13.11 -1.54 -3.41
CA PHE A 89 12.46 -0.83 -2.30
C PHE A 89 12.51 -1.69 -1.04
N GLU A 90 12.30 -1.05 0.11
CA GLU A 90 12.24 -1.72 1.40
C GLU A 90 10.89 -1.46 2.07
N ILE A 91 10.25 -2.51 2.56
CA ILE A 91 9.04 -2.46 3.37
C ILE A 91 9.24 -3.42 4.54
N ASP A 92 8.47 -3.20 5.61
CA ASP A 92 8.50 -4.12 6.76
C ASP A 92 7.76 -5.41 6.39
N VAL A 93 8.24 -6.56 6.88
CA VAL A 93 7.61 -7.86 6.61
C VAL A 93 6.18 -7.94 7.17
N ASN A 94 5.83 -7.05 8.09
CA ASN A 94 4.49 -6.98 8.68
C ASN A 94 3.61 -5.91 8.03
N ASP A 95 4.12 -5.20 7.01
CA ASP A 95 3.33 -4.18 6.31
C ASP A 95 2.30 -4.81 5.39
N GLY A 96 1.25 -4.05 5.12
CA GLY A 96 0.15 -4.48 4.27
C GLY A 96 -0.87 -5.30 5.02
N VAL A 97 -1.72 -6.00 4.28
CA VAL A 97 -2.83 -6.78 4.83
C VAL A 97 -2.51 -8.26 4.73
N LEU A 98 -2.58 -8.94 5.88
CA LEU A 98 -2.45 -10.39 5.93
C LEU A 98 -3.69 -11.01 5.30
N ILE A 99 -3.50 -11.87 4.32
CA ILE A 99 -4.58 -12.53 3.59
C ILE A 99 -4.39 -14.04 3.60
N GLU A 100 -5.45 -14.76 3.22
CA GLU A 100 -5.39 -16.21 3.02
C GLU A 100 -5.74 -16.47 1.55
N SER A 101 -4.77 -17.03 0.81
CA SER A 101 -4.97 -17.40 -0.58
C SER A 101 -4.99 -18.92 -0.73
N ASP A 102 -6.00 -19.43 -1.43
CA ASP A 102 -6.11 -20.85 -1.71
C ASP A 102 -4.99 -21.34 -2.64
N GLU A 103 -4.36 -20.43 -3.38
CA GLU A 103 -3.23 -20.76 -4.26
C GLU A 103 -1.96 -21.10 -3.47
N ILE A 104 -1.80 -20.50 -2.30
CA ILE A 104 -0.60 -20.67 -1.47
C ILE A 104 -1.04 -20.89 -0.02
N PRO A 105 -1.59 -22.06 0.30
CA PRO A 105 -2.06 -22.34 1.66
C PRO A 105 -0.88 -22.49 2.63
N ASN A 106 -1.12 -22.15 3.88
CA ASN A 106 -0.16 -22.31 4.98
C ASN A 106 1.09 -21.42 4.87
N LYS A 107 1.04 -20.36 4.09
CA LYS A 107 2.12 -19.37 3.98
C LYS A 107 1.65 -18.03 4.51
N ASN A 108 2.61 -17.22 4.97
CA ASN A 108 2.33 -15.83 5.33
C ASN A 108 2.21 -15.02 4.06
N THR A 109 0.98 -14.66 3.69
CA THR A 109 0.72 -13.92 2.45
C THR A 109 0.14 -12.56 2.76
N ARG A 110 0.65 -11.52 2.09
CA ARG A 110 0.23 -10.14 2.30
C ARG A 110 0.07 -9.41 0.98
N LEU A 111 -0.86 -8.44 0.97
CA LEU A 111 -1.01 -7.49 -0.12
C LEU A 111 -0.55 -6.12 0.36
N VAL A 112 0.29 -5.46 -0.43
CA VAL A 112 0.85 -4.15 -0.10
C VAL A 112 0.68 -3.21 -1.28
N LEU A 113 0.11 -2.02 -1.03
CA LEU A 113 -0.07 -0.98 -2.04
C LEU A 113 1.09 0.01 -1.93
N VAL A 114 1.87 0.13 -3.02
CA VAL A 114 3.06 1.00 -3.05
C VAL A 114 3.03 1.93 -4.26
N PRO A 115 3.75 3.06 -4.19
CA PRO A 115 3.80 4.04 -5.31
C PRO A 115 4.91 3.76 -6.31
N ASN A 116 4.98 4.59 -7.33
CA ASN A 116 6.05 4.73 -8.32
C ASN A 116 6.34 3.48 -9.18
N PRO A 117 5.38 2.98 -9.95
CA PRO A 117 3.99 3.40 -10.08
C PRO A 117 3.11 2.79 -8.98
N ALA A 118 1.89 3.30 -8.85
CA ALA A 118 0.93 2.70 -7.93
C ALA A 118 0.70 1.24 -8.33
N ARG A 119 0.95 0.32 -7.41
CA ARG A 119 0.82 -1.11 -7.65
C ARG A 119 0.53 -1.88 -6.37
N VAL A 120 -0.05 -3.05 -6.52
CA VAL A 120 -0.33 -3.94 -5.39
C VAL A 120 0.62 -5.13 -5.49
N LEU A 121 1.41 -5.34 -4.44
CA LEU A 121 2.39 -6.42 -4.38
C LEU A 121 1.80 -7.61 -3.63
N PHE A 122 2.05 -8.81 -4.15
CA PHE A 122 1.71 -10.07 -3.47
C PHE A 122 2.99 -10.62 -2.85
N ILE A 123 3.04 -10.59 -1.53
CA ILE A 123 4.24 -10.95 -0.76
C ILE A 123 3.99 -12.26 -0.02
N VAL A 124 4.90 -13.22 -0.18
CA VAL A 124 4.81 -14.54 0.44
C VAL A 124 6.03 -14.73 1.34
N ASP A 125 5.78 -14.98 2.62
CA ASP A 125 6.84 -15.20 3.63
C ASP A 125 7.90 -14.09 3.61
N GLY A 126 7.45 -12.83 3.44
CA GLY A 126 8.33 -11.66 3.46
C GLY A 126 9.07 -11.37 2.16
N GLN A 127 8.78 -12.13 1.10
CA GLN A 127 9.43 -11.95 -0.20
C GLN A 127 8.41 -11.66 -1.29
N LEU A 128 8.77 -10.78 -2.23
CA LEU A 128 7.89 -10.46 -3.35
C LEU A 128 7.68 -11.70 -4.22
N ASN A 129 6.42 -12.14 -4.33
CA ASN A 129 6.05 -13.24 -5.19
C ASN A 129 5.70 -12.72 -6.60
N LYS A 130 4.82 -11.73 -6.67
CA LYS A 130 4.44 -11.12 -7.95
C LYS A 130 3.77 -9.77 -7.71
N ILE A 131 3.65 -8.99 -8.79
CA ILE A 131 2.87 -7.75 -8.79
C ILE A 131 1.44 -8.15 -9.17
N ALA A 132 0.52 -8.05 -8.20
CA ALA A 132 -0.85 -8.47 -8.42
C ALA A 132 -1.63 -7.48 -9.28
N TRP A 133 -1.30 -6.18 -9.19
CA TRP A 133 -1.87 -5.14 -10.00
C TRP A 133 -0.87 -4.01 -10.15
N SER A 134 -0.84 -3.36 -11.31
CA SER A 134 -0.01 -2.17 -11.53
C SER A 134 -0.75 -1.20 -12.43
N SER A 135 -0.65 0.10 -12.11
CA SER A 135 -1.23 1.16 -12.91
C SER A 135 -0.61 1.24 -14.31
N GLU A 136 0.57 0.67 -14.51
CA GLU A 136 1.27 0.66 -15.80
C GLU A 136 1.01 -0.60 -16.62
N SER A 137 0.44 -1.64 -16.03
CA SER A 137 0.23 -2.92 -16.72
C SER A 137 -0.71 -2.80 -17.93
N SER A 138 -1.57 -1.80 -17.93
CA SER A 138 -2.52 -1.56 -19.01
C SER A 138 -1.88 -0.91 -20.24
N LEU A 139 -0.62 -0.55 -20.17
CA LEU A 139 0.09 0.11 -21.26
C LEU A 139 0.71 -0.86 -22.27
N VAL A 140 0.59 -2.12 -22.01
CA VAL A 140 1.18 -3.16 -22.87
C VAL A 140 0.26 -3.53 -24.02
#